data_e4b1378439e2ffaefd1079918aaa4a45
#
_entry.id   e4b1378439e2ffaefd1079918aaa4a45
#
_cell.length_a   1.000
_cell.length_b   1.000
_cell.length_c   1.000
_cell.angle_alpha   90.00
_cell.angle_beta   90.00
_cell.angle_gamma   90.00
#
_symmetry.space_group_name_H-M   'P 1'
#
loop_
_entity.id
_entity.type
_entity.pdbx_description
1 polymer ?
#
loop_
_entity_poly.entity_id
_entity_poly.type
_entity_poly.pdbx_seq_one_letter_code
_entity_poly.pdbx_strand_id
1 'polypeptide(L)'
;MPIEANLNSSPEKARKALLVDGDNDRYRRKERTGLLQQEGFRVFPVLKIEHARARSKPGAFDLIAVIAGENVEHAMEFCDEIRRSNPQQRILLVAGNNHAAPERDYVVSSWDDLMRKVGSASNASSSSTQQTQKSLSAA
;
A
#
# COMPACT_ATOMS: atom_id res chain seq x y z
N MET A 1 -27.90 -6.64 -20.72
CA MET A 1 -27.64 -6.50 -20.26
C MET A 1 -26.87 -5.57 -19.50
N PRO A 2 -27.23 -4.90 -18.82
CA PRO A 2 -26.61 -3.94 -18.03
C PRO A 2 -25.44 -4.41 -17.35
N ILE A 3 -25.43 -5.58 -17.30
CA ILE A 3 -24.43 -6.18 -16.67
C ILE A 3 -23.13 -5.85 -17.19
N GLU A 4 -23.10 -5.43 -18.35
CA GLU A 4 -21.89 -5.13 -18.92
C GLU A 4 -21.13 -4.22 -18.11
N ALA A 5 -21.73 -3.29 -17.55
CA ALA A 5 -21.01 -2.37 -16.74
C ALA A 5 -20.27 -3.09 -15.68
N ASN A 6 -20.87 -4.07 -15.18
CA ASN A 6 -20.24 -4.80 -14.17
C ASN A 6 -19.05 -5.48 -14.63
N LEU A 7 -19.08 -5.87 -15.83
CA LEU A 7 -17.96 -6.51 -16.36
C LEU A 7 -16.81 -5.62 -16.43
N ASN A 8 -17.06 -4.38 -16.65
CA ASN A 8 -16.01 -3.46 -16.74
C ASN A 8 -15.28 -3.30 -15.46
N SER A 9 -15.96 -3.51 -14.40
CA SER A 9 -15.28 -3.42 -13.16
C SER A 9 -14.86 -4.77 -12.73
N SER A 10 -14.65 -5.63 -13.63
CA SER A 10 -14.34 -6.98 -13.32
C SER A 10 -13.13 -7.12 -12.46
N PRO A 11 -13.02 -8.20 -11.78
CA PRO A 11 -11.93 -8.46 -10.87
C PRO A 11 -10.59 -8.44 -11.52
N GLU A 12 -10.51 -8.71 -12.76
CA GLU A 12 -9.25 -8.65 -13.39
C GLU A 12 -8.71 -7.29 -13.45
N LYS A 13 -9.54 -6.28 -13.41
CA LYS A 13 -9.07 -4.95 -13.42
C LYS A 13 -8.83 -4.41 -12.04
N ALA A 14 -9.23 -5.12 -11.02
CA ALA A 14 -9.01 -4.68 -9.68
C ALA A 14 -7.55 -4.82 -9.35
N ARG A 15 -6.98 -3.82 -8.72
CA ARG A 15 -5.60 -3.87 -8.29
C ARG A 15 -5.51 -4.75 -7.06
N LYS A 16 -4.41 -5.44 -6.92
CA LYS A 16 -4.20 -6.34 -5.79
C LYS A 16 -3.17 -5.78 -4.84
N ALA A 17 -3.45 -5.87 -3.55
CA ALA A 17 -2.52 -5.41 -2.54
C ALA A 17 -2.24 -6.54 -1.56
N LEU A 18 -0.97 -6.77 -1.29
CA LEU A 18 -0.56 -7.67 -0.24
C LEU A 18 -0.34 -6.81 1.00
N LEU A 19 -1.05 -7.10 2.08
CA LEU A 19 -0.91 -6.31 3.30
C LEU A 19 -0.26 -7.19 4.37
N VAL A 20 0.95 -6.84 4.75
CA VAL A 20 1.67 -7.57 5.78
C VAL A 20 1.46 -6.82 7.08
N ASP A 21 0.63 -7.35 7.96
CA ASP A 21 0.22 -6.64 9.16
C ASP A 21 0.11 -7.60 10.32
N GLY A 22 1.11 -7.59 11.16
CA GLY A 22 1.15 -8.46 12.31
C GLY A 22 0.67 -7.82 13.60
N ASP A 23 -0.04 -6.71 13.49
CA ASP A 23 -0.57 -6.05 14.67
C ASP A 23 -1.43 -7.03 15.46
N ASN A 24 -1.24 -7.05 16.77
CA ASN A 24 -2.03 -7.94 17.62
C ASN A 24 -3.49 -7.52 17.67
N ASP A 25 -3.77 -6.29 17.39
CA ASP A 25 -5.13 -5.78 17.45
C ASP A 25 -5.87 -6.11 16.15
N ARG A 26 -6.79 -7.06 16.25
CA ARG A 26 -7.57 -7.51 15.15
C ARG A 26 -8.39 -6.41 14.51
N TYR A 27 -8.89 -5.49 15.31
CA TYR A 27 -9.68 -4.39 14.79
C TYR A 27 -8.85 -3.47 13.93
N ARG A 28 -7.63 -3.21 14.31
CA ARG A 28 -6.77 -2.37 13.52
C ARG A 28 -6.43 -3.03 12.19
N ARG A 29 -6.19 -4.34 12.23
CA ARG A 29 -5.90 -5.05 11.00
C ARG A 29 -7.07 -5.00 10.04
N LYS A 30 -8.26 -5.20 10.58
CA LYS A 30 -9.46 -5.15 9.77
C LYS A 30 -9.69 -3.79 9.20
N GLU A 31 -9.45 -2.77 9.97
CA GLU A 31 -9.62 -1.41 9.55
C GLU A 31 -8.68 -1.08 8.39
N ARG A 32 -7.42 -1.48 8.50
CA ARG A 32 -6.46 -1.22 7.45
C ARG A 32 -6.82 -1.94 6.16
N THR A 33 -7.28 -3.17 6.29
CA THR A 33 -7.75 -3.92 5.13
C THR A 33 -8.91 -3.19 4.47
N GLY A 34 -9.86 -2.75 5.26
CA GLY A 34 -11.01 -2.05 4.73
C GLY A 34 -10.68 -0.75 4.04
N LEU A 35 -9.70 -0.02 4.58
CA LEU A 35 -9.30 1.23 3.98
C LEU A 35 -8.64 1.02 2.63
N LEU A 36 -7.84 -0.01 2.51
CA LEU A 36 -7.25 -0.32 1.21
C LEU A 36 -8.29 -0.79 0.22
N GLN A 37 -9.28 -1.52 0.70
CA GLN A 37 -10.38 -1.93 -0.17
C GLN A 37 -11.14 -0.73 -0.70
N GLN A 38 -11.30 0.29 0.11
CA GLN A 38 -11.96 1.51 -0.31
C GLN A 38 -11.18 2.23 -1.39
N GLU A 39 -9.88 2.01 -1.45
CA GLU A 39 -9.06 2.60 -2.49
C GLU A 39 -9.06 1.76 -3.78
N GLY A 40 -9.82 0.71 -3.81
CA GLY A 40 -9.96 -0.08 -5.01
C GLY A 40 -9.11 -1.33 -5.07
N PHE A 41 -8.51 -1.73 -3.97
CA PHE A 41 -7.66 -2.92 -3.97
C PHE A 41 -8.40 -4.16 -3.50
N ARG A 42 -8.05 -5.27 -4.10
CA ARG A 42 -8.35 -6.55 -3.50
C ARG A 42 -7.22 -6.80 -2.55
N VAL A 43 -7.51 -6.95 -1.27
CA VAL A 43 -6.47 -7.03 -0.26
C VAL A 43 -6.25 -8.47 0.18
N PHE A 44 -4.98 -8.85 0.25
CA PHE A 44 -4.60 -10.19 0.70
C PHE A 44 -3.79 -10.01 1.97
N PRO A 45 -4.41 -10.12 3.13
CA PRO A 45 -3.69 -9.84 4.37
C PRO A 45 -2.90 -11.07 4.82
N VAL A 46 -1.71 -10.84 5.31
CA VAL A 46 -0.91 -11.88 5.93
C VAL A 46 -0.34 -11.32 7.22
N LEU A 47 -0.09 -12.18 8.17
CA LEU A 47 0.38 -11.74 9.47
C LEU A 47 1.89 -11.70 9.58
N LYS A 48 2.58 -12.46 8.79
CA LYS A 48 4.03 -12.59 8.93
C LYS A 48 4.74 -12.40 7.62
N ILE A 49 5.97 -11.91 7.72
CA ILE A 49 6.79 -11.69 6.56
C ILE A 49 7.08 -12.99 5.81
N GLU A 50 7.22 -14.07 6.54
CA GLU A 50 7.46 -15.36 5.90
C GLU A 50 6.33 -15.74 4.95
N HIS A 51 5.11 -15.45 5.38
CA HIS A 51 3.96 -15.74 4.52
C HIS A 51 3.96 -14.80 3.33
N ALA A 52 4.37 -13.56 3.55
CA ALA A 52 4.44 -12.60 2.47
C ALA A 52 5.47 -13.02 1.44
N ARG A 53 6.59 -13.54 1.89
CA ARG A 53 7.63 -13.99 0.96
C ARG A 53 7.11 -15.06 0.03
N ALA A 54 6.33 -15.96 0.56
CA ALA A 54 5.79 -17.04 -0.24
C ALA A 54 4.82 -16.55 -1.31
N ARG A 55 4.22 -15.39 -1.08
CA ARG A 55 3.20 -14.88 -2.00
C ARG A 55 3.67 -13.77 -2.92
N SER A 56 4.80 -13.15 -2.63
CA SER A 56 5.22 -11.95 -3.32
C SER A 56 6.04 -12.22 -4.57
N LYS A 57 5.50 -12.99 -5.47
CA LYS A 57 6.18 -13.22 -6.72
C LYS A 57 6.01 -12.03 -7.63
N PRO A 58 6.93 -11.81 -8.55
CA PRO A 58 6.84 -10.67 -9.45
C PRO A 58 5.51 -10.69 -10.19
N GLY A 59 4.85 -9.57 -10.20
CA GLY A 59 3.57 -9.45 -10.90
C GLY A 59 2.36 -9.92 -10.12
N ALA A 60 2.56 -10.48 -8.94
CA ALA A 60 1.43 -10.97 -8.15
C ALA A 60 0.60 -9.86 -7.56
N PHE A 61 1.23 -8.74 -7.21
CA PHE A 61 0.52 -7.65 -6.56
C PHE A 61 0.91 -6.31 -7.14
N ASP A 62 -0.04 -5.40 -7.15
CA ASP A 62 0.21 -4.04 -7.59
C ASP A 62 0.83 -3.21 -6.48
N LEU A 63 0.54 -3.57 -5.25
CA LEU A 63 1.09 -2.87 -4.10
C LEU A 63 1.41 -3.87 -3.01
N ILE A 64 2.53 -3.68 -2.35
CA ILE A 64 2.86 -4.44 -1.15
C ILE A 64 2.98 -3.44 -0.02
N ALA A 65 2.08 -3.53 0.95
CA ALA A 65 2.07 -2.63 2.10
C ALA A 65 2.50 -3.43 3.32
N VAL A 66 3.48 -2.91 4.04
CA VAL A 66 4.06 -3.62 5.18
C VAL A 66 3.97 -2.74 6.42
N ILE A 67 3.43 -3.30 7.49
CA ILE A 67 3.42 -2.62 8.79
C ILE A 67 4.58 -3.24 9.57
N ALA A 68 5.60 -2.44 9.82
CA ALA A 68 6.83 -2.98 10.38
C ALA A 68 6.70 -3.50 11.81
N GLY A 69 5.88 -2.87 12.60
CA GLY A 69 5.77 -3.30 13.97
C GLY A 69 7.05 -3.06 14.73
N GLU A 70 7.48 -4.03 15.46
CA GLU A 70 8.65 -3.87 16.30
C GLU A 70 9.96 -4.15 15.60
N ASN A 71 9.91 -4.86 14.51
CA ASN A 71 11.15 -5.23 13.85
C ASN A 71 11.24 -4.56 12.47
N VAL A 72 11.59 -3.29 12.49
CA VAL A 72 11.67 -2.52 11.27
C VAL A 72 12.76 -3.04 10.34
N GLU A 73 13.85 -3.49 10.91
CA GLU A 73 14.95 -3.96 10.09
C GLU A 73 14.60 -5.19 9.29
N HIS A 74 13.90 -6.11 9.94
CA HIS A 74 13.48 -7.31 9.25
C HIS A 74 12.50 -6.97 8.12
N ALA A 75 11.62 -6.03 8.38
CA ALA A 75 10.67 -5.58 7.37
C ALA A 75 11.39 -4.90 6.22
N MET A 76 12.40 -4.11 6.51
CA MET A 76 13.16 -3.45 5.46
C MET A 76 13.92 -4.44 4.62
N GLU A 77 14.47 -5.48 5.25
CA GLU A 77 15.14 -6.52 4.50
C GLU A 77 14.22 -7.16 3.48
N PHE A 78 13.02 -7.44 3.91
CA PHE A 78 12.02 -8.04 3.04
C PHE A 78 11.72 -7.11 1.87
N CYS A 79 11.52 -5.83 2.14
CA CYS A 79 11.24 -4.87 1.09
C CYS A 79 12.40 -4.72 0.12
N ASP A 80 13.61 -4.71 0.65
CA ASP A 80 14.81 -4.60 -0.19
C ASP A 80 14.95 -5.81 -1.08
N GLU A 81 14.63 -6.98 -0.56
CA GLU A 81 14.66 -8.20 -1.36
C GLU A 81 13.71 -8.11 -2.54
N ILE A 82 12.52 -7.63 -2.28
CA ILE A 82 11.54 -7.50 -3.33
C ILE A 82 12.00 -6.51 -4.38
N ARG A 83 12.55 -5.38 -3.96
CA ARG A 83 13.03 -4.38 -4.89
C ARG A 83 14.17 -4.90 -5.75
N ARG A 84 15.00 -5.75 -5.18
CA ARG A 84 16.09 -6.33 -5.95
C ARG A 84 15.58 -7.25 -7.05
N SER A 85 14.55 -8.04 -6.74
CA SER A 85 14.04 -8.96 -7.73
C SER A 85 13.03 -8.30 -8.67
N ASN A 86 12.39 -7.24 -8.23
CA ASN A 86 11.40 -6.56 -9.04
C ASN A 86 11.43 -5.05 -8.77
N PRO A 87 12.33 -4.34 -9.44
CA PRO A 87 12.50 -2.90 -9.16
C PRO A 87 11.27 -2.06 -9.39
N GLN A 88 10.33 -2.56 -10.18
CA GLN A 88 9.12 -1.80 -10.46
C GLN A 88 8.02 -2.04 -9.44
N GLN A 89 8.21 -2.95 -8.53
CA GLN A 89 7.18 -3.26 -7.55
C GLN A 89 6.94 -2.07 -6.63
N ARG A 90 5.68 -1.67 -6.50
CA ARG A 90 5.34 -0.60 -5.58
C ARG A 90 5.27 -1.18 -4.18
N ILE A 91 6.01 -0.58 -3.28
CA ILE A 91 6.08 -1.02 -1.89
C ILE A 91 5.93 0.18 -0.99
N LEU A 92 5.18 0.03 0.11
CA LEU A 92 5.12 1.05 1.13
C LEU A 92 5.27 0.37 2.49
N LEU A 93 6.19 0.88 3.29
CA LEU A 93 6.48 0.32 4.60
C LEU A 93 6.22 1.34 5.68
N VAL A 94 5.37 1.00 6.64
CA VAL A 94 5.11 1.88 7.77
C VAL A 94 6.11 1.55 8.86
N ALA A 95 7.02 2.48 9.11
CA ALA A 95 8.10 2.24 10.06
C ALA A 95 7.77 2.69 11.47
N GLY A 96 6.83 3.61 11.60
CA GLY A 96 6.48 4.10 12.92
C GLY A 96 7.32 5.31 13.31
N ASN A 97 6.87 5.99 14.31
CA ASN A 97 7.49 7.24 14.70
C ASN A 97 8.76 7.08 15.48
N ASN A 98 8.98 5.94 16.03
CA ASN A 98 10.13 5.75 16.88
C ASN A 98 11.40 5.46 16.16
N HIS A 99 11.35 5.36 14.86
CA HIS A 99 12.53 5.00 14.09
C HIS A 99 12.96 6.13 13.21
N ALA A 100 14.26 6.33 13.14
CA ALA A 100 14.77 7.32 12.24
C ALA A 100 14.37 6.92 10.84
N ALA A 101 14.02 7.88 10.05
CA ALA A 101 13.60 7.59 8.71
C ALA A 101 14.78 7.11 7.92
N PRO A 102 14.78 5.89 7.48
CA PRO A 102 15.87 5.42 6.69
C PRO A 102 15.76 6.05 5.33
N GLU A 103 16.82 6.01 4.62
CA GLU A 103 16.85 6.61 3.32
C GLU A 103 16.33 5.66 2.29
N ARG A 104 15.07 5.33 2.37
CA ARG A 104 14.44 4.49 1.38
C ARG A 104 13.14 5.12 0.96
N ASP A 105 12.90 5.16 -0.31
CA ASP A 105 11.73 5.84 -0.83
C ASP A 105 10.42 5.16 -0.49
N TYR A 106 10.46 3.93 -0.08
CA TYR A 106 9.21 3.22 0.25
C TYR A 106 8.79 3.36 1.71
N VAL A 107 9.62 4.00 2.53
CA VAL A 107 9.33 4.08 3.96
C VAL A 107 8.46 5.30 4.26
N VAL A 108 7.39 5.08 5.02
CA VAL A 108 6.54 6.18 5.49
C VAL A 108 6.45 6.08 7.00
N SER A 109 6.09 7.16 7.65
CA SER A 109 6.10 7.20 9.11
C SER A 109 4.84 6.65 9.73
N SER A 110 3.74 6.69 9.05
CA SER A 110 2.48 6.24 9.65
C SER A 110 1.57 5.63 8.61
N TRP A 111 0.53 4.97 9.09
CA TRP A 111 -0.49 4.41 8.20
C TRP A 111 -1.19 5.52 7.43
N ASP A 112 -1.41 6.67 8.06
CA ASP A 112 -2.03 7.79 7.37
C ASP A 112 -1.19 8.26 6.21
N ASP A 113 0.12 8.28 6.38
CA ASP A 113 1.01 8.64 5.30
C ASP A 113 0.95 7.62 4.17
N LEU A 114 0.86 6.35 4.52
CA LEU A 114 0.74 5.30 3.54
C LEU A 114 -0.53 5.51 2.73
N MET A 115 -1.64 5.78 3.40
CA MET A 115 -2.91 5.96 2.72
C MET A 115 -2.89 7.18 1.83
N ARG A 116 -2.23 8.23 2.25
CA ARG A 116 -2.09 9.42 1.43
C ARG A 116 -1.34 9.11 0.15
N LYS A 117 -0.27 8.33 0.23
CA LYS A 117 0.49 7.98 -0.94
C LYS A 117 -0.30 7.08 -1.89
N VAL A 118 -1.08 6.17 -1.32
CA VAL A 118 -1.91 5.30 -2.12
C VAL A 118 -2.97 6.12 -2.84
N GLY A 119 -3.61 7.01 -2.13
CA GLY A 119 -4.65 7.84 -2.71
C GLY A 119 -4.12 8.76 -3.76
N SER A 120 -2.96 9.36 -3.53
CA SER A 120 -2.35 10.23 -4.50
C SER A 120 -2.05 9.50 -5.78
N ALA A 121 -1.56 8.30 -5.65
CA ALA A 121 -1.25 7.51 -6.84
C ALA A 121 -2.51 7.16 -7.61
N SER A 122 -3.57 6.85 -6.91
CA SER A 122 -4.83 6.50 -7.54
C SER A 122 -5.45 7.67 -8.23
N ASN A 123 -5.26 8.83 -7.69
CA ASN A 123 -5.89 10.02 -8.21
C ASN A 123 -4.93 10.98 -8.82
N ALA A 124 -3.90 10.47 -9.40
CA ALA A 124 -2.83 11.30 -9.90
C ALA A 124 -3.31 12.48 -10.70
N SER A 125 -4.14 12.26 -11.63
CA SER A 125 -4.59 13.35 -12.44
C SER A 125 -5.46 14.32 -11.67
N SER A 126 -6.30 13.83 -10.87
CA SER A 126 -7.16 14.66 -10.09
C SER A 126 -6.42 15.47 -9.10
N SER A 127 -5.47 14.88 -8.49
CA SER A 127 -4.75 15.55 -7.47
C SER A 127 -4.04 16.75 -7.99
N SER A 128 -3.50 16.65 -9.13
CA SER A 128 -2.82 17.77 -9.70
C SER A 128 -3.75 18.90 -9.85
N THR A 129 -4.90 18.65 -10.32
CA THR A 129 -5.87 19.65 -10.52
C THR A 129 -6.27 20.31 -9.23
N GLN A 130 -6.45 19.55 -8.26
CA GLN A 130 -6.82 20.08 -6.99
C GLN A 130 -5.80 20.99 -6.43
N GLN A 131 -4.58 20.63 -6.53
CA GLN A 131 -3.56 21.44 -6.01
C GLN A 131 -3.52 22.77 -6.71
N THR A 132 -3.76 22.77 -7.95
CA THR A 132 -3.77 23.99 -8.67
C THR A 132 -4.87 24.86 -8.14
N GLN A 133 -5.98 24.30 -7.89
CA GLN A 133 -7.05 25.05 -7.34
C GLN A 133 -6.72 25.67 -6.04
N LYS A 134 -6.08 24.97 -5.21
CA LYS A 134 -5.72 25.48 -3.96
C LYS A 134 -4.86 26.69 -4.11
N SER A 135 -3.97 26.64 -5.00
CA SER A 135 -3.11 27.75 -5.21
C SER A 135 -3.90 28.94 -5.62
N LEU A 136 -4.84 28.73 -6.45
CA LEU A 136 -5.65 29.81 -6.85
C LEU A 136 -6.43 30.41 -5.73
N SER A 137 -6.93 29.58 -4.92
CA SER A 137 -7.72 30.07 -3.85
C SER A 137 -6.88 30.88 -2.93
N ALA A 138 -5.68 30.57 -2.82
CA ALA A 138 -4.83 31.31 -1.97
C ALA A 138 -4.65 32.69 -2.49
N ALA A 139 -4.75 32.83 -3.70
CA ALA A 139 -4.63 34.13 -4.26
C ALA A 139 -5.90 34.89 -4.04
#